data_ee4dc1ef8030a9ee09b4482cc067c407
#
_entry.id   ee4dc1ef8030a9ee09b4482cc067c407
#
_cell.length_a   1.000
_cell.length_b   1.000
_cell.length_c   1.000
_cell.angle_alpha   90.00
_cell.angle_beta   90.00
_cell.angle_gamma   90.00
#
_symmetry.space_group_name_H-M   'P 1'
#
loop_
_entity.id
_entity.type
_entity.pdbx_description
1 polymer ?
#
loop_
_entity_poly.entity_id
_entity_poly.type
_entity_poly.pdbx_seq_one_letter_code
_entity_poly.pdbx_strand_id
1 'polypeptide(L)'
;MAGVKDRVEEFPKKLKQSIYKLYEKDGIDLSGGEEQKIAIARALYKDAPFVILDEPTAALDPIAESEIYSRFNDIAGGKTAVYISHRLSSCRFCSRIVVFDNGKVIQEGTHEELLEDANGKYSELWNAQAQYYAENTEKDGE
;
A
#
# COMPACT_ATOMS: atom_id res chain seq x y z
N MET A 1 2.93 -0.87 -14.40
CA MET A 1 3.61 -1.09 -13.11
C MET A 1 3.17 -0.06 -12.06
N ALA A 2 3.93 0.98 -11.69
CA ALA A 2 3.54 1.89 -10.61
C ALA A 2 2.45 2.92 -10.95
N GLY A 3 1.92 2.96 -12.16
CA GLY A 3 0.86 3.89 -12.58
C GLY A 3 1.27 5.36 -12.66
N VAL A 4 2.55 5.66 -12.91
CA VAL A 4 3.08 7.05 -12.94
C VAL A 4 3.38 7.57 -14.34
N LYS A 5 3.30 6.72 -15.36
CA LYS A 5 3.77 7.08 -16.72
C LYS A 5 3.03 8.27 -17.28
N ASP A 6 1.70 8.22 -17.31
CA ASP A 6 0.87 9.25 -17.93
C ASP A 6 1.09 10.59 -17.23
N ARG A 7 1.14 10.58 -15.90
CA ARG A 7 1.41 11.78 -15.11
C ARG A 7 2.79 12.38 -15.37
N VAL A 8 3.83 11.55 -15.50
CA VAL A 8 5.19 12.02 -15.81
C VAL A 8 5.27 12.60 -17.22
N GLU A 9 4.50 12.08 -18.17
CA GLU A 9 4.46 12.62 -19.53
C GLU A 9 3.77 13.98 -19.63
N GLU A 10 2.90 14.33 -18.68
CA GLU A 10 2.27 15.65 -18.57
C GLU A 10 3.23 16.72 -18.01
N PHE A 11 4.30 16.33 -17.34
CA PHE A 11 5.26 17.30 -16.80
C PHE A 11 5.99 18.07 -17.90
N PRO A 12 6.22 19.39 -17.74
CA PRO A 12 6.90 20.22 -18.76
C PRO A 12 8.23 19.64 -19.20
N LYS A 13 9.02 19.09 -18.28
CA LYS A 13 10.33 18.49 -18.54
C LYS A 13 10.30 16.95 -18.48
N LYS A 14 9.10 16.33 -18.41
CA LYS A 14 8.89 14.88 -18.34
C LYS A 14 9.76 14.24 -17.26
N LEU A 15 10.53 13.21 -17.60
CA LEU A 15 11.44 12.51 -16.68
C LEU A 15 12.56 13.39 -16.08
N LYS A 16 12.81 14.57 -16.67
CA LYS A 16 13.80 15.53 -16.18
C LYS A 16 13.18 16.61 -15.31
N GLN A 17 11.88 16.51 -15.04
CA GLN A 17 11.20 17.47 -14.18
C GLN A 17 11.69 17.35 -12.74
N SER A 18 12.12 18.47 -12.18
CA SER A 18 12.42 18.55 -10.76
C SER A 18 11.12 18.45 -9.95
N ILE A 19 11.10 17.57 -9.00
CA ILE A 19 10.03 17.45 -8.01
C ILE A 19 10.44 18.22 -6.77
N TYR A 20 9.48 18.96 -6.19
CA TYR A 20 9.63 19.94 -5.10
C TYR A 20 10.24 21.30 -5.51
N LYS A 21 9.42 22.33 -5.38
CA LYS A 21 9.81 23.73 -5.57
C LYS A 21 10.90 24.20 -4.60
N LEU A 22 11.11 23.45 -3.51
CA LEU A 22 12.13 23.76 -2.52
C LEU A 22 13.56 23.73 -3.12
N TYR A 23 13.77 22.90 -4.13
CA TYR A 23 15.12 22.69 -4.72
C TYR A 23 15.31 23.48 -6.01
N GLU A 24 14.24 23.67 -6.80
CA GLU A 24 14.28 24.43 -8.05
C GLU A 24 13.02 25.27 -8.21
N LYS A 25 13.18 26.53 -8.71
CA LYS A 25 12.06 27.45 -8.89
C LYS A 25 10.97 26.94 -9.82
N ASP A 26 11.33 26.08 -10.78
CA ASP A 26 10.43 25.43 -11.73
C ASP A 26 10.08 23.99 -11.32
N GLY A 27 10.41 23.60 -10.10
CA GLY A 27 9.96 22.35 -9.50
C GLY A 27 8.44 22.30 -9.41
N ILE A 28 7.89 21.08 -9.45
CA ILE A 28 6.46 20.85 -9.24
C ILE A 28 6.24 20.19 -7.89
N ASP A 29 5.13 20.52 -7.24
CA ASP A 29 4.70 19.82 -6.04
C ASP A 29 3.79 18.66 -6.46
N LEU A 30 4.00 17.52 -5.85
CA LEU A 30 3.22 16.29 -6.07
C LEU A 30 2.14 16.16 -5.00
N SER A 31 1.02 15.55 -5.35
CA SER A 31 0.08 15.06 -4.35
C SER A 31 0.68 13.88 -3.58
N GLY A 32 0.19 13.62 -2.35
CA GLY A 32 0.67 12.49 -1.55
C GLY A 32 0.56 11.14 -2.27
N GLY A 33 -0.52 10.93 -3.05
CA GLY A 33 -0.69 9.74 -3.86
C GLY A 33 0.32 9.64 -5.02
N GLU A 34 0.68 10.76 -5.64
CA GLU A 34 1.73 10.80 -6.68
C GLU A 34 3.11 10.51 -6.09
N GLU A 35 3.40 11.05 -4.91
CA GLU A 35 4.66 10.77 -4.19
C GLU A 35 4.78 9.27 -3.86
N GLN A 36 3.71 8.66 -3.36
CA GLN A 36 3.71 7.21 -3.08
C GLN A 36 3.93 6.38 -4.34
N LYS A 37 3.22 6.69 -5.44
CA LYS A 37 3.42 6.00 -6.71
C LYS A 37 4.85 6.13 -7.24
N ILE A 38 5.48 7.30 -7.08
CA ILE A 38 6.88 7.51 -7.46
C ILE A 38 7.83 6.73 -6.54
N ALA A 39 7.56 6.67 -5.24
CA ALA A 39 8.35 5.87 -4.30
C ALA A 39 8.31 4.36 -4.66
N ILE A 40 7.13 3.84 -5.00
CA ILE A 40 6.97 2.47 -5.49
C ILE A 40 7.75 2.27 -6.80
N ALA A 41 7.66 3.21 -7.75
CA ALA A 41 8.40 3.15 -9.01
C ALA A 41 9.92 3.09 -8.78
N ARG A 42 10.44 3.86 -7.83
CA ARG A 42 11.87 3.83 -7.45
C ARG A 42 12.29 2.49 -6.86
N ALA A 43 11.46 1.90 -5.97
CA ALA A 43 11.71 0.59 -5.40
C ALA A 43 11.76 -0.49 -6.48
N LEU A 44 10.84 -0.44 -7.44
CA LEU A 44 10.80 -1.35 -8.59
C LEU A 44 12.01 -1.19 -9.50
N TYR A 45 12.40 0.05 -9.80
CA TYR A 45 13.56 0.35 -10.65
C TYR A 45 14.87 -0.13 -10.04
N LYS A 46 15.01 -0.07 -8.73
CA LYS A 46 16.19 -0.55 -7.99
C LYS A 46 16.40 -2.06 -8.15
N ASP A 47 15.34 -2.81 -8.39
CA ASP A 47 15.33 -4.25 -8.62
C ASP A 47 16.05 -5.08 -7.54
N ALA A 48 15.98 -4.63 -6.28
CA ALA A 48 16.58 -5.31 -5.15
C ALA A 48 15.89 -6.65 -4.86
N PRO A 49 16.61 -7.69 -4.36
CA PRO A 49 16.01 -8.99 -4.04
C PRO A 49 15.07 -8.95 -2.83
N PHE A 50 15.10 -7.86 -2.07
CA PHE A 50 14.29 -7.62 -0.88
C PHE A 50 13.62 -6.25 -0.97
N VAL A 51 12.30 -6.18 -0.71
CA VAL A 51 11.51 -4.95 -0.75
C VAL A 51 10.74 -4.80 0.55
N ILE A 52 10.82 -3.61 1.15
CA ILE A 52 9.97 -3.23 2.29
C ILE A 52 9.01 -2.15 1.81
N LEU A 53 7.73 -2.38 2.02
CA LEU A 53 6.64 -1.46 1.71
C LEU A 53 5.96 -1.08 3.03
N ASP A 54 6.21 0.13 3.48
CA ASP A 54 5.64 0.68 4.71
C ASP A 54 4.49 1.62 4.34
N GLU A 55 3.26 1.23 4.70
CA GLU A 55 2.01 1.94 4.39
C GLU A 55 1.91 2.42 2.92
N PRO A 56 2.20 1.57 1.92
CA PRO A 56 2.41 2.02 0.53
C PRO A 56 1.14 2.54 -0.15
N THR A 57 -0.01 2.46 0.49
CA THR A 57 -1.30 2.92 -0.05
C THR A 57 -2.00 3.94 0.85
N ALA A 58 -1.34 4.44 1.91
CA ALA A 58 -1.97 5.31 2.90
C ALA A 58 -2.56 6.61 2.32
N ALA A 59 -1.93 7.19 1.28
CA ALA A 59 -2.38 8.42 0.63
C ALA A 59 -3.14 8.17 -0.69
N LEU A 60 -3.52 6.92 -0.98
CA LEU A 60 -4.25 6.55 -2.19
C LEU A 60 -5.76 6.45 -1.92
N ASP A 61 -6.54 6.82 -2.92
CA ASP A 61 -7.97 6.51 -2.96
C ASP A 61 -8.21 5.00 -3.14
N PRO A 62 -9.41 4.48 -2.83
CA PRO A 62 -9.69 3.04 -2.88
C PRO A 62 -9.48 2.40 -4.26
N ILE A 63 -9.65 3.15 -5.35
CA ILE A 63 -9.48 2.63 -6.71
C ILE A 63 -7.99 2.46 -7.00
N ALA A 64 -7.19 3.50 -6.74
CA ALA A 64 -5.75 3.47 -6.90
C ALA A 64 -5.09 2.43 -5.96
N GLU A 65 -5.62 2.26 -4.75
CA GLU A 65 -5.20 1.23 -3.81
C GLU A 65 -5.44 -0.18 -4.39
N SER A 66 -6.64 -0.45 -4.90
CA SER A 66 -6.98 -1.73 -5.54
C SER A 66 -6.08 -2.05 -6.74
N GLU A 67 -5.73 -1.03 -7.54
CA GLU A 67 -4.78 -1.20 -8.65
C GLU A 67 -3.38 -1.60 -8.18
N ILE A 68 -2.89 -1.04 -7.07
CA ILE A 68 -1.59 -1.41 -6.50
C ILE A 68 -1.64 -2.86 -5.99
N TYR A 69 -2.71 -3.26 -5.28
CA TYR A 69 -2.85 -4.62 -4.78
C TYR A 69 -2.95 -5.66 -5.89
N SER A 70 -3.70 -5.38 -6.95
CA SER A 70 -3.81 -6.30 -8.11
C SER A 70 -2.45 -6.55 -8.79
N ARG A 71 -1.52 -5.61 -8.65
CA ARG A 71 -0.16 -5.69 -9.19
C ARG A 71 0.89 -6.07 -8.16
N PHE A 72 0.48 -6.37 -6.93
CA PHE A 72 1.42 -6.66 -5.85
C PHE A 72 2.35 -7.85 -6.18
N ASN A 73 1.80 -8.89 -6.79
CA ASN A 73 2.60 -10.03 -7.24
C ASN A 73 3.63 -9.64 -8.31
N ASP A 74 3.30 -8.69 -9.18
CA ASP A 74 4.24 -8.15 -10.18
C ASP A 74 5.32 -7.29 -9.50
N ILE A 75 4.94 -6.54 -8.46
CA ILE A 75 5.85 -5.71 -7.66
C ILE A 75 6.81 -6.60 -6.86
N ALA A 76 6.29 -7.63 -6.23
CA ALA A 76 7.10 -8.61 -5.50
C ALA A 76 8.00 -9.41 -6.44
N GLY A 77 7.51 -9.77 -7.65
CA GLY A 77 8.33 -10.31 -8.74
C GLY A 77 9.20 -11.52 -8.37
N GLY A 78 8.71 -12.40 -7.49
CA GLY A 78 9.51 -13.52 -6.95
C GLY A 78 10.55 -13.12 -5.90
N LYS A 79 10.50 -11.87 -5.40
CA LYS A 79 11.37 -11.33 -4.37
C LYS A 79 10.77 -11.56 -2.98
N THR A 80 11.60 -11.44 -1.95
CA THR A 80 11.08 -11.33 -0.58
C THR A 80 10.53 -9.94 -0.36
N ALA A 81 9.24 -9.82 -0.09
CA ALA A 81 8.58 -8.55 0.20
C ALA A 81 8.04 -8.55 1.63
N VAL A 82 8.33 -7.48 2.38
CA VAL A 82 7.71 -7.20 3.67
C VAL A 82 6.75 -6.04 3.46
N TYR A 83 5.50 -6.27 3.82
CA TYR A 83 4.43 -5.29 3.74
C TYR A 83 3.99 -4.91 5.14
N ILE A 84 4.04 -3.63 5.47
CA ILE A 84 3.59 -3.11 6.76
C ILE A 84 2.33 -2.28 6.49
N SER A 85 1.22 -2.65 7.12
CA SER A 85 -0.03 -1.92 6.97
C SER A 85 -0.94 -2.08 8.19
N HIS A 86 -1.73 -1.06 8.43
CA HIS A 86 -2.90 -1.11 9.32
C HIS A 86 -4.21 -1.40 8.56
N ARG A 87 -4.16 -1.48 7.22
CA ARG A 87 -5.30 -1.85 6.36
C ARG A 87 -5.26 -3.34 6.08
N LEU A 88 -6.09 -4.10 6.79
CA LEU A 88 -6.08 -5.56 6.74
C LEU A 88 -6.53 -6.14 5.40
N SER A 89 -7.32 -5.38 4.62
CA SER A 89 -7.69 -5.76 3.24
C SER A 89 -6.48 -6.10 2.37
N SER A 90 -5.35 -5.45 2.61
CA SER A 90 -4.08 -5.69 1.91
C SER A 90 -3.35 -6.95 2.37
N CYS A 91 -3.59 -7.41 3.61
CA CYS A 91 -2.91 -8.58 4.17
C CYS A 91 -3.33 -9.89 3.49
N ARG A 92 -4.51 -9.94 2.86
CA ARG A 92 -5.02 -11.13 2.13
C ARG A 92 -4.09 -11.63 1.02
N PHE A 93 -3.25 -10.76 0.48
CA PHE A 93 -2.31 -11.10 -0.61
C PHE A 93 -0.97 -11.60 -0.09
N CYS A 94 -0.74 -11.55 1.22
CA CYS A 94 0.49 -11.98 1.84
C CYS A 94 0.47 -13.49 2.08
N SER A 95 1.58 -14.17 1.76
CA SER A 95 1.75 -15.59 2.04
C SER A 95 1.87 -15.90 3.55
N ARG A 96 2.24 -14.91 4.34
CA ARG A 96 2.41 -14.98 5.79
C ARG A 96 2.14 -13.63 6.42
N ILE A 97 1.41 -13.62 7.51
CA ILE A 97 1.06 -12.43 8.27
C ILE A 97 1.65 -12.59 9.68
N VAL A 98 2.23 -11.52 10.18
CA VAL A 98 2.76 -11.43 11.55
C VAL A 98 2.06 -10.30 12.27
N VAL A 99 1.37 -10.60 13.36
CA VAL A 99 0.64 -9.61 14.16
C VAL A 99 1.48 -9.18 15.35
N PHE A 100 1.72 -7.87 15.42
CA PHE A 100 2.44 -7.26 16.53
C PHE A 100 1.47 -6.58 17.49
N ASP A 101 1.69 -6.76 18.78
CA ASP A 101 1.04 -5.99 19.83
C ASP A 101 2.04 -5.73 20.96
N ASN A 102 2.08 -4.49 21.46
CA ASN A 102 2.99 -4.06 22.52
C ASN A 102 4.46 -4.47 22.29
N GLY A 103 4.93 -4.37 21.03
CA GLY A 103 6.30 -4.69 20.63
C GLY A 103 6.64 -6.19 20.58
N LYS A 104 5.65 -7.05 20.64
CA LYS A 104 5.81 -8.51 20.57
C LYS A 104 4.99 -9.07 19.42
N VAL A 105 5.49 -10.16 18.85
CA VAL A 105 4.70 -11.00 17.94
C VAL A 105 3.72 -11.80 18.80
N ILE A 106 2.44 -11.66 18.50
CA ILE A 106 1.35 -12.34 19.25
C ILE A 106 0.63 -13.39 18.42
N GLN A 107 0.60 -13.23 17.09
CA GLN A 107 0.03 -14.21 16.17
C GLN A 107 0.85 -14.24 14.87
N GLU A 108 0.83 -15.38 14.19
CA GLU A 108 1.51 -15.59 12.93
C GLU A 108 0.81 -16.69 12.14
N GLY A 109 0.56 -16.48 10.86
CA GLY A 109 -0.10 -17.45 9.97
C GLY A 109 -0.50 -16.85 8.64
N THR A 110 -1.27 -17.60 7.86
CA THR A 110 -1.98 -17.10 6.68
C THR A 110 -3.21 -16.29 7.09
N HIS A 111 -3.83 -15.61 6.15
CA HIS A 111 -5.08 -14.90 6.38
C HIS A 111 -6.17 -15.83 6.91
N GLU A 112 -6.32 -16.97 6.29
CA GLU A 112 -7.32 -17.98 6.63
C GLU A 112 -7.08 -18.54 8.03
N GLU A 113 -5.86 -18.98 8.33
CA GLU A 113 -5.49 -19.52 9.64
C GLU A 113 -5.74 -18.52 10.78
N LEU A 114 -5.42 -17.25 10.56
CA LEU A 114 -5.61 -16.22 11.57
C LEU A 114 -7.08 -15.84 11.78
N LEU A 115 -7.95 -16.04 10.78
CA LEU A 115 -9.40 -15.85 10.93
C LEU A 115 -10.10 -17.01 11.63
N GLU A 116 -9.54 -18.23 11.60
CA GLU A 116 -10.08 -19.38 12.32
C GLU A 116 -10.02 -19.17 13.86
N ASP A 117 -9.03 -18.42 14.34
CA ASP A 117 -8.97 -17.98 15.74
C ASP A 117 -9.91 -16.78 15.97
N ALA A 118 -11.18 -17.07 16.25
CA ALA A 118 -12.20 -16.06 16.48
C ALA A 118 -11.91 -15.10 17.66
N ASN A 119 -11.05 -15.51 18.61
CA ASN A 119 -10.62 -14.69 19.75
C ASN A 119 -9.25 -14.04 19.51
N GLY A 120 -8.65 -14.28 18.36
CA GLY A 120 -7.37 -13.72 17.98
C GLY A 120 -7.43 -12.23 17.65
N LYS A 121 -6.33 -11.54 17.89
CA LYS A 121 -6.22 -10.09 17.61
C LYS A 121 -6.43 -9.76 16.14
N TYR A 122 -5.97 -10.64 15.25
CA TYR A 122 -6.18 -10.47 13.81
C TYR A 122 -7.66 -10.49 13.43
N SER A 123 -8.41 -11.47 13.94
CA SER A 123 -9.85 -11.61 13.71
C SER A 123 -10.64 -10.43 14.27
N GLU A 124 -10.29 -9.96 15.47
CA GLU A 124 -10.86 -8.76 16.09
C GLU A 124 -10.69 -7.53 15.18
N LEU A 125 -9.46 -7.28 14.74
CA LEU A 125 -9.14 -6.12 13.88
C LEU A 125 -9.79 -6.23 12.50
N TRP A 126 -9.82 -7.42 11.92
CA TRP A 126 -10.48 -7.68 10.63
C TRP A 126 -11.97 -7.34 10.68
N ASN A 127 -12.66 -7.87 11.70
CA ASN A 127 -14.10 -7.63 11.87
C ASN A 127 -14.41 -6.16 12.13
N ALA A 128 -13.60 -5.49 12.94
CA ALA A 128 -13.75 -4.06 13.21
C ALA A 128 -13.60 -3.22 11.93
N GLN A 129 -12.63 -3.52 11.09
CA GLN A 129 -12.46 -2.82 9.79
C GLN A 129 -13.60 -3.13 8.83
N ALA A 130 -14.07 -4.38 8.75
CA ALA A 130 -15.18 -4.75 7.89
C ALA A 130 -16.47 -4.01 8.26
N GLN A 131 -16.77 -3.88 9.56
CA GLN A 131 -17.92 -3.13 10.05
C GLN A 131 -17.82 -1.65 9.69
N TYR A 132 -16.66 -1.04 9.89
CA TYR A 132 -16.43 0.37 9.55
C TYR A 132 -16.70 0.67 8.08
N TYR A 133 -16.27 -0.22 7.17
CA TYR A 133 -16.51 -0.05 5.74
C TYR A 133 -17.98 -0.28 5.37
N ALA A 134 -18.67 -1.23 5.99
CA ALA A 134 -20.10 -1.47 5.76
C ALA A 134 -20.95 -0.27 6.16
N GLU A 135 -20.72 0.30 7.35
CA GLU A 135 -21.47 1.44 7.86
C GLU A 135 -21.28 2.74 7.04
N ASN A 136 -20.10 2.93 6.43
CA ASN A 136 -19.84 4.10 5.61
C ASN A 136 -20.41 3.97 4.19
N THR A 137 -20.52 2.76 3.67
CA THR A 137 -21.14 2.53 2.35
C THR A 137 -22.65 2.81 2.38
N GLU A 138 -23.32 2.62 3.52
CA GLU A 138 -24.75 2.93 3.68
C GLU A 138 -25.03 4.44 3.79
N LYS A 139 -24.06 5.23 4.28
CA LYS A 139 -24.20 6.69 4.44
C LYS A 139 -23.96 7.50 3.17
N ASP A 140 -23.20 6.98 2.24
CA ASP A 140 -22.90 7.63 0.95
C ASP A 140 -23.94 7.29 -0.14
N GLY A 141 -24.97 6.51 0.20
CA GLY A 141 -26.07 6.07 -0.70
C GLY A 141 -27.40 6.81 -0.53
N GLU A 142 -27.44 7.89 0.31
CA GLU A 142 -28.64 8.74 0.45
C GLU A 142 -28.43 10.12 -0.26
#